data_5fc56a60f4d76c76232c9cebfa852145
#
_entry.id   5fc56a60f4d76c76232c9cebfa852145
#
_cell.length_a   1.000
_cell.length_b   1.000
_cell.length_c   1.000
_cell.angle_alpha   90.00
_cell.angle_beta   90.00
_cell.angle_gamma   90.00
#
_symmetry.space_group_name_H-M   'P 1'
#
loop_
_entity.id
_entity.type
_entity.pdbx_description
1 polymer ?
#
loop_
_entity_poly.entity_id
_entity_poly.type
_entity_poly.pdbx_seq_one_letter_code
_entity_poly.pdbx_strand_id
1 'polypeptide(L)'
;MVLCKHDRDGFWDLSESGRKPKGGIIIQKTKMDRDAIRTLANHEKRVEEARKFNLLSNVFMSVALNDIPACQYVLRILTGIEDLVVKEVRSQYRISKIHSHDAILDILAEDGTGKLYNLEIQRADTIDHARRTRFYGAMIDSEYLEKGKTYAELPDVYVIYISETDLWKAGYTTYPVEKHFGNTSIPYEDGQHILYVNAAVDDGSETAKLMQYFKTADPNDMTHGDLSKRVHYLKGEEGGYQEMCEISEKIYREGMEDGIAQGIEQGIA
;
A
#
# COMPACT_ATOMS: atom_id res chain seq x y z
N MET A 1 30.89 -14.63 1.60
CA MET A 1 31.08 -15.76 0.69
C MET A 1 31.29 -17.00 1.55
N VAL A 2 30.22 -17.69 1.87
CA VAL A 2 30.26 -18.98 2.57
C VAL A 2 29.42 -19.94 1.76
N LEU A 3 30.09 -20.87 1.12
CA LEU A 3 29.53 -21.95 0.31
C LEU A 3 28.91 -23.01 1.23
N CYS A 4 27.61 -23.24 1.13
CA CYS A 4 26.99 -24.45 1.64
C CYS A 4 27.27 -25.59 0.67
N LYS A 5 28.10 -26.54 1.06
CA LYS A 5 28.19 -27.85 0.42
C LYS A 5 27.21 -28.80 1.14
N HIS A 6 26.31 -29.37 0.34
CA HIS A 6 25.52 -30.55 0.72
C HIS A 6 26.45 -31.75 0.78
N ASP A 7 26.39 -32.50 1.86
CA ASP A 7 26.83 -33.92 1.84
C ASP A 7 25.83 -34.81 2.56
N ARG A 8 25.52 -35.90 1.91
CA ARG A 8 24.62 -36.92 2.36
C ARG A 8 25.38 -37.87 3.32
N ASP A 9 24.65 -38.36 4.28
CA ASP A 9 24.99 -39.54 5.08
C ASP A 9 26.22 -39.42 6.00
N GLY A 10 25.97 -39.28 7.28
CA GLY A 10 27.01 -39.36 8.29
C GLY A 10 26.48 -39.52 9.71
N PHE A 11 26.20 -40.76 10.07
CA PHE A 11 26.11 -41.20 11.46
C PHE A 11 27.47 -40.91 12.15
N TRP A 12 27.50 -40.15 13.21
CA TRP A 12 28.67 -40.01 14.05
C TRP A 12 28.58 -40.94 15.24
N ASP A 13 29.45 -41.96 15.22
CA ASP A 13 29.74 -42.82 16.35
C ASP A 13 30.63 -42.03 17.34
N LEU A 14 30.16 -41.86 18.56
CA LEU A 14 30.88 -41.28 19.67
C LEU A 14 31.29 -42.36 20.67
N SER A 15 32.39 -43.02 20.38
CA SER A 15 33.13 -43.78 21.40
C SER A 15 34.53 -43.16 21.61
N GLU A 16 34.77 -42.88 22.87
CA GLU A 16 36.06 -42.59 23.52
C GLU A 16 36.65 -41.19 23.48
N SER A 17 36.42 -40.42 24.53
CA SER A 17 37.47 -40.09 25.53
C SER A 17 36.90 -39.21 26.63
N GLY A 18 37.01 -39.66 27.86
CA GLY A 18 36.52 -39.05 29.09
C GLY A 18 37.15 -37.71 29.43
N ARG A 19 36.41 -36.62 29.10
CA ARG A 19 36.47 -35.35 29.84
C ARG A 19 35.07 -34.71 29.78
N LYS A 20 34.43 -34.58 30.95
CA LYS A 20 33.16 -33.87 31.08
C LYS A 20 33.34 -32.44 30.59
N PRO A 21 32.61 -31.96 29.55
CA PRO A 21 32.64 -30.57 29.19
C PRO A 21 31.95 -29.75 30.28
N LYS A 22 32.59 -28.61 30.68
CA LYS A 22 32.01 -27.68 31.63
C LYS A 22 30.66 -27.20 31.09
N GLY A 23 29.57 -27.43 31.84
CA GLY A 23 28.18 -27.29 31.47
C GLY A 23 27.68 -25.91 30.88
N GLY A 24 28.57 -24.88 30.84
CA GLY A 24 28.22 -23.58 30.30
C GLY A 24 28.16 -23.49 28.79
N ILE A 25 29.00 -24.22 28.07
CA ILE A 25 29.09 -24.13 26.59
C ILE A 25 27.92 -24.86 25.91
N ILE A 26 27.45 -25.98 26.49
CA ILE A 26 26.34 -26.77 25.94
C ILE A 26 25.03 -26.03 26.15
N ILE A 27 24.85 -25.33 27.27
CA ILE A 27 23.63 -24.53 27.55
C ILE A 27 23.53 -23.31 26.62
N GLN A 28 24.65 -22.64 26.31
CA GLN A 28 24.66 -21.53 25.37
C GLN A 28 24.38 -21.98 23.95
N LYS A 29 24.97 -23.08 23.50
CA LYS A 29 24.73 -23.60 22.14
C LYS A 29 23.26 -24.02 21.94
N THR A 30 22.68 -24.78 22.90
CA THR A 30 21.25 -25.17 22.84
C THR A 30 20.28 -24.00 22.95
N LYS A 31 20.66 -22.91 23.65
CA LYS A 31 19.83 -21.70 23.72
C LYS A 31 19.89 -20.93 22.40
N MET A 32 21.07 -20.74 21.82
CA MET A 32 21.22 -20.13 20.48
C MET A 32 20.48 -20.90 19.39
N ASP A 33 20.53 -22.24 19.40
CA ASP A 33 19.79 -23.07 18.43
C ASP A 33 18.28 -22.93 18.60
N ARG A 34 17.77 -22.86 19.83
CA ARG A 34 16.33 -22.63 20.08
C ARG A 34 15.85 -21.24 19.68
N ASP A 35 16.66 -20.23 19.92
CA ASP A 35 16.34 -18.86 19.52
C ASP A 35 16.37 -18.72 17.99
N ALA A 36 17.31 -19.37 17.31
CA ALA A 36 17.37 -19.42 15.85
C ALA A 36 16.16 -20.17 15.25
N ILE A 37 15.79 -21.31 15.80
CA ILE A 37 14.59 -22.08 15.36
C ILE A 37 13.31 -21.24 15.59
N ARG A 38 13.20 -20.54 16.74
CA ARG A 38 12.06 -19.69 17.03
C ARG A 38 11.99 -18.49 16.08
N THR A 39 13.13 -17.93 15.71
CA THR A 39 13.21 -16.84 14.73
C THR A 39 12.80 -17.31 13.35
N LEU A 40 13.27 -18.48 12.91
CA LEU A 40 12.85 -19.09 11.64
C LEU A 40 11.36 -19.39 11.60
N ALA A 41 10.81 -20.03 12.64
CA ALA A 41 9.38 -20.33 12.71
C ALA A 41 8.51 -19.06 12.73
N ASN A 42 8.97 -18.00 13.40
CA ASN A 42 8.28 -16.70 13.37
C ASN A 42 8.37 -16.05 11.99
N HIS A 43 9.51 -16.21 11.31
CA HIS A 43 9.69 -15.73 9.94
C HIS A 43 8.74 -16.45 8.96
N GLU A 44 8.73 -17.79 8.98
CA GLU A 44 7.82 -18.58 8.13
C GLU A 44 6.34 -18.23 8.36
N LYS A 45 5.94 -18.02 9.61
CA LYS A 45 4.58 -17.60 9.94
C LYS A 45 4.24 -16.23 9.37
N ARG A 46 5.16 -15.26 9.47
CA ARG A 46 4.99 -13.92 8.88
C ARG A 46 4.91 -13.98 7.37
N VAL A 47 5.72 -14.83 6.73
CA VAL A 47 5.65 -15.11 5.28
C VAL A 47 4.25 -15.56 4.88
N GLU A 48 3.72 -16.53 5.60
CA GLU A 48 2.41 -17.09 5.29
C GLU A 48 1.28 -16.09 5.55
N GLU A 49 1.38 -15.26 6.57
CA GLU A 49 0.44 -14.16 6.83
C GLU A 49 0.50 -13.11 5.72
N ALA A 50 1.69 -12.73 5.30
CA ALA A 50 1.89 -11.75 4.23
C ALA A 50 1.35 -12.23 2.86
N ARG A 51 1.42 -13.52 2.56
CA ARG A 51 0.81 -14.11 1.35
C ARG A 51 -0.71 -13.98 1.31
N LYS A 52 -1.37 -13.79 2.46
CA LYS A 52 -2.82 -13.63 2.57
C LYS A 52 -3.30 -12.20 2.27
N PHE A 53 -2.39 -11.22 2.26
CA PHE A 53 -2.77 -9.85 1.93
C PHE A 53 -3.23 -9.74 0.48
N ASN A 54 -4.22 -8.90 0.26
CA ASN A 54 -4.68 -8.51 -1.05
C ASN A 54 -4.51 -6.99 -1.26
N LEU A 55 -4.76 -6.51 -2.47
CA LEU A 55 -4.57 -5.10 -2.81
C LEU A 55 -5.61 -4.17 -2.17
N LEU A 56 -6.63 -4.69 -1.47
CA LEU A 56 -7.53 -3.90 -0.64
C LEU A 56 -6.99 -3.69 0.78
N SER A 57 -5.79 -4.17 1.09
CA SER A 57 -5.05 -3.82 2.31
C SER A 57 -4.17 -2.61 2.02
N ASN A 58 -4.31 -1.52 2.81
CA ASN A 58 -3.48 -0.31 2.69
C ASN A 58 -2.00 -0.65 2.62
N VAL A 59 -1.53 -1.52 3.52
CA VAL A 59 -0.11 -1.90 3.59
C VAL A 59 0.33 -2.59 2.31
N PHE A 60 -0.41 -3.61 1.85
CA PHE A 60 -0.02 -4.35 0.64
C PHE A 60 -0.16 -3.49 -0.62
N MET A 61 -1.21 -2.67 -0.73
CA MET A 61 -1.35 -1.71 -1.82
C MET A 61 -0.19 -0.72 -1.85
N SER A 62 0.16 -0.14 -0.69
CA SER A 62 1.26 0.83 -0.60
C SER A 62 2.59 0.24 -1.07
N VAL A 63 2.87 -1.03 -0.74
CA VAL A 63 4.08 -1.73 -1.22
C VAL A 63 3.99 -2.04 -2.70
N ALA A 64 2.85 -2.56 -3.17
CA ALA A 64 2.67 -2.98 -4.56
C ALA A 64 2.69 -1.78 -5.52
N LEU A 65 1.98 -0.71 -5.19
CA LEU A 65 1.86 0.47 -6.05
C LEU A 65 2.97 1.51 -5.85
N ASN A 66 3.91 1.30 -4.94
CA ASN A 66 5.15 2.09 -4.90
C ASN A 66 6.05 1.79 -6.12
N ASP A 67 5.78 0.71 -6.83
CA ASP A 67 6.37 0.39 -8.13
C ASP A 67 5.70 1.21 -9.24
N ILE A 68 6.48 2.05 -9.93
CA ILE A 68 5.97 2.97 -10.96
C ILE A 68 5.19 2.24 -12.07
N PRO A 69 5.69 1.15 -12.69
CA PRO A 69 4.94 0.42 -13.72
C PRO A 69 3.60 -0.13 -13.23
N ALA A 70 3.56 -0.70 -12.02
CA ALA A 70 2.33 -1.23 -11.44
C ALA A 70 1.33 -0.11 -11.13
N CYS A 71 1.78 1.00 -10.54
CA CYS A 71 0.95 2.17 -10.28
C CYS A 71 0.37 2.76 -11.58
N GLN A 72 1.20 2.93 -12.59
CA GLN A 72 0.79 3.42 -13.91
C GLN A 72 -0.28 2.53 -14.56
N TYR A 73 -0.11 1.21 -14.49
CA TYR A 73 -1.11 0.27 -15.00
C TYR A 73 -2.47 0.48 -14.33
N VAL A 74 -2.49 0.58 -13.00
CA VAL A 74 -3.71 0.82 -12.22
C VAL A 74 -4.34 2.16 -12.58
N LEU A 75 -3.56 3.23 -12.59
CA LEU A 75 -4.06 4.58 -12.89
C LEU A 75 -4.65 4.69 -14.28
N ARG A 76 -4.05 4.07 -15.30
CA ARG A 76 -4.60 4.05 -16.67
C ARG A 76 -5.98 3.44 -16.73
N ILE A 77 -6.20 2.32 -16.05
CA ILE A 77 -7.52 1.65 -16.02
C ILE A 77 -8.52 2.49 -15.26
N LEU A 78 -8.16 3.03 -14.09
CA LEU A 78 -9.10 3.75 -13.24
C LEU A 78 -9.50 5.11 -13.83
N THR A 79 -8.57 5.80 -14.48
CA THR A 79 -8.83 7.14 -15.07
C THR A 79 -9.28 7.10 -16.51
N GLY A 80 -9.03 6.00 -17.22
CA GLY A 80 -9.24 5.91 -18.68
C GLY A 80 -8.21 6.71 -19.50
N ILE A 81 -7.16 7.22 -18.89
CA ILE A 81 -6.09 8.00 -19.57
C ILE A 81 -5.04 7.01 -20.06
N GLU A 82 -5.15 6.61 -21.32
CA GLU A 82 -4.28 5.55 -21.90
C GLU A 82 -2.81 5.95 -22.00
N ASP A 83 -2.52 7.21 -22.28
CA ASP A 83 -1.19 7.78 -22.46
C ASP A 83 -0.56 8.32 -21.15
N LEU A 84 -1.21 8.11 -20.00
CA LEU A 84 -0.69 8.51 -18.70
C LEU A 84 0.68 7.86 -18.46
N VAL A 85 1.67 8.65 -18.11
CA VAL A 85 3.02 8.20 -17.76
C VAL A 85 3.36 8.68 -16.35
N VAL A 86 3.40 7.77 -15.40
CA VAL A 86 3.78 8.08 -14.02
C VAL A 86 5.28 8.35 -13.95
N LYS A 87 5.64 9.46 -13.34
CA LYS A 87 7.01 9.92 -13.13
C LYS A 87 7.52 9.60 -11.73
N GLU A 88 6.66 9.77 -10.73
CA GLU A 88 6.99 9.54 -9.32
C GLU A 88 5.80 8.92 -8.58
N VAL A 89 6.09 8.08 -7.60
CA VAL A 89 5.12 7.54 -6.65
C VAL A 89 5.66 7.68 -5.25
N ARG A 90 4.81 8.12 -4.33
CA ARG A 90 5.08 8.19 -2.89
C ARG A 90 3.99 7.42 -2.16
N SER A 91 4.36 6.39 -1.44
CA SER A 91 3.43 5.65 -0.57
C SER A 91 3.45 6.20 0.84
N GLN A 92 2.30 6.16 1.52
CA GLN A 92 2.12 6.67 2.88
C GLN A 92 2.65 8.10 3.04
N TYR A 93 2.33 8.95 2.06
CA TYR A 93 2.83 10.33 2.04
C TYR A 93 2.10 11.19 3.06
N ARG A 94 2.87 11.72 4.03
CA ARG A 94 2.32 12.56 5.10
C ARG A 94 2.37 14.04 4.72
N ILE A 95 1.23 14.69 4.80
CA ILE A 95 1.09 16.15 4.74
C ILE A 95 0.73 16.65 6.14
N SER A 96 1.68 17.29 6.82
CA SER A 96 1.49 17.79 8.19
C SER A 96 1.26 19.28 8.21
N LYS A 97 0.31 19.73 9.04
CA LYS A 97 0.00 21.15 9.25
C LYS A 97 0.00 21.47 10.76
N ILE A 98 0.54 22.61 11.14
CA ILE A 98 0.75 23.02 12.54
C ILE A 98 -0.56 23.10 13.35
N HIS A 99 -1.69 23.39 12.71
CA HIS A 99 -2.97 23.68 13.39
C HIS A 99 -4.16 22.89 12.83
N SER A 100 -3.93 21.81 12.07
CA SER A 100 -5.00 20.99 11.51
C SER A 100 -4.64 19.51 11.57
N HIS A 101 -5.61 18.65 11.26
CA HIS A 101 -5.33 17.22 11.09
C HIS A 101 -4.30 17.01 9.97
N ASP A 102 -3.35 16.11 10.22
CA ASP A 102 -2.48 15.60 9.18
C ASP A 102 -3.29 14.76 8.17
N ALA A 103 -2.83 14.74 6.93
CA ALA A 103 -3.28 13.78 5.95
C ALA A 103 -2.13 12.79 5.69
N ILE A 104 -2.44 11.49 5.75
CA ILE A 104 -1.56 10.44 5.27
C ILE A 104 -2.23 9.87 4.03
N LEU A 105 -1.59 10.04 2.88
CA LEU A 105 -2.08 9.58 1.60
C LEU A 105 -1.53 8.18 1.35
N ASP A 106 -2.40 7.21 1.06
CA ASP A 106 -1.95 5.83 0.84
C ASP A 106 -0.98 5.76 -0.35
N ILE A 107 -1.36 6.34 -1.48
CA ILE A 107 -0.51 6.53 -2.65
C ILE A 107 -0.71 7.93 -3.20
N LEU A 108 0.37 8.67 -3.42
CA LEU A 108 0.40 9.90 -4.21
C LEU A 108 1.34 9.71 -5.39
N ALA A 109 0.80 9.74 -6.61
CA ALA A 109 1.57 9.67 -7.84
C ALA A 109 1.54 11.01 -8.59
N GLU A 110 2.62 11.31 -9.30
CA GLU A 110 2.74 12.46 -10.22
C GLU A 110 3.03 11.94 -11.62
N ASP A 111 2.33 12.47 -12.62
CA ASP A 111 2.58 12.13 -14.02
C ASP A 111 3.57 13.09 -14.71
N GLY A 112 3.93 12.77 -15.96
CA GLY A 112 4.85 13.58 -16.76
C GLY A 112 4.36 15.00 -17.09
N THR A 113 3.08 15.29 -16.87
CA THR A 113 2.46 16.62 -17.08
C THR A 113 2.32 17.42 -15.78
N GLY A 114 2.64 16.81 -14.63
CA GLY A 114 2.54 17.41 -13.31
C GLY A 114 1.17 17.23 -12.65
N LYS A 115 0.28 16.40 -13.20
CA LYS A 115 -0.98 16.04 -12.55
C LYS A 115 -0.74 15.07 -11.40
N LEU A 116 -1.54 15.20 -10.36
CA LEU A 116 -1.42 14.41 -9.14
C LEU A 116 -2.57 13.41 -9.03
N TYR A 117 -2.23 12.21 -8.58
CA TYR A 117 -3.18 11.11 -8.42
C TYR A 117 -3.04 10.55 -7.00
N ASN A 118 -4.06 10.79 -6.18
CA ASN A 118 -4.16 10.20 -4.84
C ASN A 118 -5.08 8.98 -4.88
N LEU A 119 -4.55 7.79 -4.54
CA LEU A 119 -5.33 6.58 -4.37
C LEU A 119 -5.47 6.28 -2.88
N GLU A 120 -6.70 6.10 -2.44
CA GLU A 120 -7.06 5.76 -1.06
C GLU A 120 -7.85 4.47 -1.02
N ILE A 121 -7.54 3.58 -0.08
CA ILE A 121 -8.34 2.38 0.19
C ILE A 121 -9.07 2.50 1.51
N GLN A 122 -10.36 2.25 1.48
CA GLN A 122 -11.20 2.23 2.69
C GLN A 122 -11.96 0.92 2.79
N ARG A 123 -11.61 0.12 3.79
CA ARG A 123 -12.30 -1.14 4.10
C ARG A 123 -13.53 -0.95 4.98
N ALA A 124 -13.47 0.01 5.88
CA ALA A 124 -14.59 0.30 6.78
C ALA A 124 -15.60 1.23 6.11
N ASP A 125 -16.89 0.89 6.23
CA ASP A 125 -17.98 1.76 5.77
C ASP A 125 -18.15 2.91 6.79
N THR A 126 -17.63 4.09 6.42
CA THR A 126 -17.79 5.34 7.18
C THR A 126 -18.74 6.26 6.42
N ILE A 127 -19.40 7.18 7.13
CA ILE A 127 -20.43 8.06 6.53
C ILE A 127 -19.88 9.37 5.95
N ASP A 128 -18.58 9.55 5.95
CA ASP A 128 -17.94 10.85 5.67
C ASP A 128 -17.07 10.85 4.39
N HIS A 129 -17.24 9.89 3.51
CA HIS A 129 -16.43 9.70 2.29
C HIS A 129 -16.26 10.98 1.46
N ALA A 130 -17.35 11.70 1.17
CA ALA A 130 -17.30 12.93 0.38
C ALA A 130 -16.55 14.08 1.08
N ARG A 131 -16.59 14.13 2.42
CA ARG A 131 -15.82 15.11 3.18
C ARG A 131 -14.36 14.76 3.23
N ARG A 132 -14.05 13.46 3.32
CA ARG A 132 -12.68 12.94 3.33
C ARG A 132 -11.97 13.20 2.00
N THR A 133 -12.59 12.86 0.87
CA THR A 133 -12.02 13.13 -0.46
C THR A 133 -11.81 14.62 -0.71
N ARG A 134 -12.76 15.48 -0.27
CA ARG A 134 -12.60 16.93 -0.29
C ARG A 134 -11.41 17.40 0.56
N PHE A 135 -11.23 16.81 1.75
CA PHE A 135 -10.12 17.16 2.65
C PHE A 135 -8.76 16.77 2.02
N TYR A 136 -8.66 15.59 1.45
CA TYR A 136 -7.43 15.16 0.78
C TYR A 136 -7.05 16.09 -0.38
N GLY A 137 -8.00 16.45 -1.25
CA GLY A 137 -7.75 17.42 -2.31
C GLY A 137 -7.25 18.76 -1.76
N ALA A 138 -7.91 19.30 -0.74
CA ALA A 138 -7.50 20.56 -0.12
C ALA A 138 -6.10 20.49 0.54
N MET A 139 -5.74 19.36 1.12
CA MET A 139 -4.41 19.16 1.70
C MET A 139 -3.33 19.10 0.61
N ILE A 140 -3.61 18.41 -0.49
CA ILE A 140 -2.71 18.34 -1.65
C ILE A 140 -2.53 19.75 -2.24
N ASP A 141 -3.61 20.48 -2.49
CA ASP A 141 -3.54 21.86 -2.99
C ASP A 141 -2.70 22.76 -2.09
N SER A 142 -2.92 22.65 -0.77
CA SER A 142 -2.17 23.40 0.23
C SER A 142 -0.69 23.03 0.32
N GLU A 143 -0.31 21.83 -0.08
CA GLU A 143 1.08 21.36 -0.10
C GLU A 143 1.80 21.81 -1.38
N TYR A 144 1.11 21.77 -2.52
CA TYR A 144 1.70 22.06 -3.83
C TYR A 144 1.63 23.52 -4.24
N LEU A 145 0.78 24.35 -3.62
CA LEU A 145 0.76 25.79 -3.87
C LEU A 145 1.85 26.48 -3.05
N GLU A 146 3.02 26.61 -3.64
CA GLU A 146 4.15 27.29 -3.01
C GLU A 146 3.87 28.78 -2.74
N LYS A 147 4.53 29.32 -1.70
CA LYS A 147 4.40 30.73 -1.36
C LYS A 147 4.86 31.63 -2.52
N GLY A 148 3.97 32.52 -2.94
CA GLY A 148 4.24 33.46 -4.02
C GLY A 148 3.76 32.98 -5.39
N LYS A 149 3.24 31.78 -5.49
CA LYS A 149 2.58 31.26 -6.69
C LYS A 149 1.13 31.71 -6.78
N THR A 150 0.59 31.71 -7.99
CA THR A 150 -0.82 32.03 -8.27
C THR A 150 -1.68 30.74 -8.22
N TYR A 151 -2.97 30.88 -8.00
CA TYR A 151 -3.91 29.73 -8.02
C TYR A 151 -3.98 29.03 -9.39
N ALA A 152 -3.59 29.70 -10.48
CA ALA A 152 -3.49 29.11 -11.80
C ALA A 152 -2.35 28.08 -11.94
N GLU A 153 -1.45 28.02 -10.97
CA GLU A 153 -0.33 27.08 -10.91
C GLU A 153 -0.65 25.83 -10.07
N LEU A 154 -1.87 25.72 -9.52
CA LEU A 154 -2.32 24.49 -8.87
C LEU A 154 -2.38 23.37 -9.92
N PRO A 155 -1.84 22.18 -9.60
CA PRO A 155 -1.95 21.01 -10.48
C PRO A 155 -3.38 20.48 -10.54
N ASP A 156 -3.74 19.80 -11.62
CA ASP A 156 -4.92 18.94 -11.60
C ASP A 156 -4.71 17.79 -10.60
N VAL A 157 -5.72 17.53 -9.77
CA VAL A 157 -5.66 16.51 -8.71
C VAL A 157 -6.77 15.48 -8.90
N TYR A 158 -6.40 14.22 -9.02
CA TYR A 158 -7.33 13.09 -9.02
C TYR A 158 -7.35 12.45 -7.64
N VAL A 159 -8.51 12.45 -6.96
CA VAL A 159 -8.71 11.72 -5.72
C VAL A 159 -9.54 10.47 -6.03
N ILE A 160 -8.88 9.32 -6.02
CA ILE A 160 -9.46 8.02 -6.35
C ILE A 160 -9.66 7.25 -5.05
N TYR A 161 -10.93 7.02 -4.70
CA TYR A 161 -11.32 6.39 -3.45
C TYR A 161 -11.86 4.99 -3.71
N ILE A 162 -11.12 3.97 -3.29
CA ILE A 162 -11.42 2.56 -3.50
C ILE A 162 -12.05 1.97 -2.24
N SER A 163 -13.23 1.35 -2.36
CA SER A 163 -13.95 0.71 -1.25
C SER A 163 -14.22 -0.77 -1.51
N GLU A 164 -14.33 -1.56 -0.44
CA GLU A 164 -14.78 -2.96 -0.54
C GLU A 164 -16.27 -3.06 -0.89
N THR A 165 -17.07 -2.06 -0.52
CA THR A 165 -18.52 -2.06 -0.66
C THR A 165 -18.98 -1.01 -1.65
N ASP A 166 -20.15 -1.21 -2.26
CA ASP A 166 -20.83 -0.17 -3.04
C ASP A 166 -21.45 0.87 -2.11
N LEU A 167 -20.73 1.96 -1.86
CA LEU A 167 -21.10 3.03 -0.93
C LEU A 167 -22.42 3.71 -1.29
N TRP A 168 -22.70 3.86 -2.59
CA TRP A 168 -23.86 4.56 -3.09
C TRP A 168 -25.03 3.64 -3.41
N LYS A 169 -24.83 2.32 -3.41
CA LYS A 169 -25.83 1.26 -3.63
C LYS A 169 -26.61 1.41 -4.93
N ALA A 170 -25.97 1.98 -5.95
CA ALA A 170 -26.59 2.15 -7.28
C ALA A 170 -26.14 1.09 -8.31
N GLY A 171 -25.24 0.17 -7.90
CA GLY A 171 -24.86 -0.99 -8.71
C GLY A 171 -23.84 -0.69 -9.82
N TYR A 172 -23.04 0.36 -9.68
CA TYR A 172 -21.95 0.67 -10.60
C TYR A 172 -20.60 0.38 -9.94
N THR A 173 -19.62 -0.09 -10.69
CA THR A 173 -18.24 -0.26 -10.22
C THR A 173 -17.59 1.09 -9.94
N THR A 174 -17.91 2.12 -10.73
CA THR A 174 -17.32 3.45 -10.62
C THR A 174 -18.39 4.53 -10.50
N TYR A 175 -18.07 5.56 -9.72
CA TYR A 175 -18.88 6.77 -9.57
C TYR A 175 -17.98 8.00 -9.74
N PRO A 176 -17.82 8.50 -10.97
CA PRO A 176 -17.16 9.78 -11.19
C PRO A 176 -18.02 10.93 -10.65
N VAL A 177 -17.38 11.89 -9.98
CA VAL A 177 -18.07 13.09 -9.50
C VAL A 177 -17.97 14.17 -10.56
N GLU A 178 -19.09 14.50 -11.15
CA GLU A 178 -19.18 15.60 -12.11
C GLU A 178 -19.59 16.89 -11.41
N LYS A 179 -18.92 17.99 -11.78
CA LYS A 179 -19.21 19.33 -11.28
C LYS A 179 -19.70 20.21 -12.43
N HIS A 180 -20.79 20.92 -12.21
CA HIS A 180 -21.33 21.88 -13.16
C HIS A 180 -22.05 23.01 -12.42
N PHE A 181 -22.28 24.14 -13.10
CA PHE A 181 -23.10 25.20 -12.54
C PHE A 181 -24.56 24.73 -12.45
N GLY A 182 -25.17 24.86 -11.28
CA GLY A 182 -26.44 24.20 -10.92
C GLY A 182 -27.65 24.51 -11.80
N ASN A 183 -27.63 25.56 -12.59
CA ASN A 183 -28.67 25.95 -13.53
C ASN A 183 -28.29 25.77 -15.02
N THR A 184 -27.18 25.11 -15.29
CA THR A 184 -26.64 24.88 -16.64
C THR A 184 -25.98 23.49 -16.71
N SER A 185 -25.65 23.06 -17.95
CA SER A 185 -24.78 21.91 -18.19
C SER A 185 -23.30 22.30 -18.39
N ILE A 186 -22.94 23.56 -18.10
CA ILE A 186 -21.56 24.03 -18.23
C ILE A 186 -20.71 23.38 -17.13
N PRO A 187 -19.63 22.65 -17.49
CA PRO A 187 -18.74 22.06 -16.49
C PRO A 187 -18.11 23.13 -15.59
N TYR A 188 -17.93 22.79 -14.32
CA TYR A 188 -17.12 23.58 -13.39
C TYR A 188 -15.75 22.91 -13.30
N GLU A 189 -14.83 23.42 -14.11
CA GLU A 189 -13.47 22.88 -14.27
C GLU A 189 -12.52 23.57 -13.27
N ASP A 190 -12.41 22.99 -12.08
CA ASP A 190 -11.53 23.48 -11.03
C ASP A 190 -10.22 22.69 -10.88
N GLY A 191 -9.96 21.75 -11.80
CA GLY A 191 -8.79 20.88 -11.77
C GLY A 191 -8.87 19.74 -10.74
N GLN A 192 -9.92 19.66 -9.93
CA GLN A 192 -10.12 18.56 -8.99
C GLN A 192 -11.08 17.51 -9.55
N HIS A 193 -10.60 16.28 -9.67
CA HIS A 193 -11.35 15.11 -10.14
C HIS A 193 -11.51 14.11 -9.01
N ILE A 194 -12.74 13.66 -8.74
CA ILE A 194 -13.04 12.67 -7.71
C ILE A 194 -13.67 11.45 -8.36
N LEU A 195 -13.10 10.27 -8.09
CA LEU A 195 -13.60 8.99 -8.57
C LEU A 195 -13.75 8.03 -7.39
N TYR A 196 -14.97 7.55 -7.17
CA TYR A 196 -15.20 6.43 -6.27
C TYR A 196 -15.23 5.13 -7.07
N VAL A 197 -14.52 4.13 -6.56
CA VAL A 197 -14.43 2.78 -7.14
C VAL A 197 -14.79 1.78 -6.07
N ASN A 198 -15.51 0.73 -6.40
CA ASN A 198 -15.77 -0.33 -5.43
C ASN A 198 -15.47 -1.72 -5.99
N ALA A 199 -15.11 -2.62 -5.08
CA ALA A 199 -14.81 -4.00 -5.41
C ALA A 199 -16.04 -4.93 -5.28
N ALA A 200 -17.21 -4.41 -4.87
CA ALA A 200 -18.41 -5.20 -4.66
C ALA A 200 -19.14 -5.52 -5.97
N VAL A 201 -19.14 -4.57 -6.89
CA VAL A 201 -19.87 -4.67 -8.17
C VAL A 201 -18.97 -5.22 -9.26
N ASP A 202 -19.50 -6.16 -10.04
CA ASP A 202 -18.87 -6.66 -11.26
C ASP A 202 -19.84 -6.38 -12.43
N ASP A 203 -19.60 -5.26 -13.09
CA ASP A 203 -20.36 -4.82 -14.27
C ASP A 203 -19.68 -5.21 -15.60
N GLY A 204 -18.62 -6.02 -15.54
CA GLY A 204 -17.88 -6.50 -16.71
C GLY A 204 -16.88 -5.49 -17.27
N SER A 205 -16.76 -4.28 -16.68
CA SER A 205 -15.79 -3.27 -17.08
C SER A 205 -14.36 -3.68 -16.76
N GLU A 206 -13.38 -3.03 -17.40
CA GLU A 206 -11.96 -3.25 -17.08
C GLU A 206 -11.65 -2.86 -15.62
N THR A 207 -12.33 -1.84 -15.09
CA THR A 207 -12.24 -1.47 -13.68
C THR A 207 -12.79 -2.57 -12.77
N ALA A 208 -13.93 -3.19 -13.14
CA ALA A 208 -14.47 -4.31 -12.37
C ALA A 208 -13.50 -5.50 -12.34
N LYS A 209 -12.90 -5.87 -13.48
CA LYS A 209 -11.89 -6.93 -13.56
C LYS A 209 -10.67 -6.61 -12.69
N LEU A 210 -10.18 -5.37 -12.74
CA LEU A 210 -9.10 -4.90 -11.88
C LEU A 210 -9.48 -5.03 -10.40
N MET A 211 -10.69 -4.65 -10.01
CA MET A 211 -11.16 -4.76 -8.62
C MET A 211 -11.33 -6.22 -8.16
N GLN A 212 -11.69 -7.16 -9.04
CA GLN A 212 -11.66 -8.58 -8.69
C GLN A 212 -10.20 -9.05 -8.45
N TYR A 213 -9.25 -8.59 -9.24
CA TYR A 213 -7.83 -8.86 -8.99
C TYR A 213 -7.35 -8.23 -7.67
N PHE A 214 -7.83 -7.03 -7.32
CA PHE A 214 -7.52 -6.40 -6.03
C PHE A 214 -7.94 -7.26 -4.84
N LYS A 215 -9.07 -7.98 -4.95
CA LYS A 215 -9.54 -8.91 -3.90
C LYS A 215 -8.68 -10.16 -3.75
N THR A 216 -8.17 -10.69 -4.84
CA THR A 216 -7.43 -11.95 -4.85
C THR A 216 -5.93 -11.73 -4.70
N ALA A 217 -5.38 -10.75 -5.42
CA ALA A 217 -3.97 -10.51 -5.60
C ALA A 217 -3.22 -11.84 -5.81
N ASP A 218 -3.75 -12.69 -6.72
CA ASP A 218 -3.19 -14.00 -7.01
C ASP A 218 -1.84 -13.82 -7.74
N PRO A 219 -0.73 -14.30 -7.17
CA PRO A 219 0.57 -14.18 -7.81
C PRO A 219 0.71 -15.00 -9.10
N ASN A 220 -0.20 -15.92 -9.39
CA ASN A 220 -0.20 -16.74 -10.61
C ASN A 220 -1.07 -16.14 -11.72
N ASP A 221 -1.90 -15.16 -11.41
CA ASP A 221 -2.69 -14.45 -12.41
C ASP A 221 -1.85 -13.34 -13.05
N MET A 222 -1.43 -13.58 -14.30
CA MET A 222 -0.59 -12.66 -15.08
C MET A 222 -1.38 -11.77 -16.04
N THR A 223 -2.71 -11.68 -15.89
CA THR A 223 -3.58 -10.96 -16.84
C THR A 223 -3.56 -9.44 -16.64
N HIS A 224 -3.07 -8.94 -15.50
CA HIS A 224 -3.02 -7.52 -15.16
C HIS A 224 -1.63 -6.87 -15.37
N GLY A 225 -0.91 -7.28 -16.40
CA GLY A 225 0.31 -6.64 -16.87
C GLY A 225 1.37 -6.42 -15.79
N ASP A 226 1.84 -5.18 -15.63
CA ASP A 226 2.91 -4.86 -14.67
C ASP A 226 2.45 -4.99 -13.22
N LEU A 227 1.16 -4.80 -12.93
CA LEU A 227 0.62 -5.06 -11.60
C LEU A 227 0.74 -6.55 -11.23
N SER A 228 0.41 -7.46 -12.15
CA SER A 228 0.57 -8.91 -11.92
C SER A 228 2.01 -9.31 -11.70
N LYS A 229 2.94 -8.77 -12.50
CA LYS A 229 4.39 -9.01 -12.31
C LYS A 229 4.86 -8.56 -10.93
N ARG A 230 4.40 -7.39 -10.49
CA ARG A 230 4.73 -6.86 -9.17
C ARG A 230 4.18 -7.72 -8.03
N VAL A 231 2.91 -8.14 -8.11
CA VAL A 231 2.29 -9.04 -7.13
C VAL A 231 2.98 -10.39 -7.11
N HIS A 232 3.33 -10.94 -8.28
CA HIS A 232 4.09 -12.19 -8.40
C HIS A 232 5.45 -12.08 -7.67
N TYR A 233 6.19 -11.02 -7.93
CA TYR A 233 7.47 -10.75 -7.27
C TYR A 233 7.30 -10.67 -5.74
N LEU A 234 6.36 -9.85 -5.26
CA LEU A 234 6.16 -9.63 -3.82
C LEU A 234 5.73 -10.89 -3.06
N LYS A 235 4.96 -11.78 -3.69
CA LYS A 235 4.42 -12.98 -3.04
C LYS A 235 5.15 -14.27 -3.38
N GLY A 236 5.89 -14.31 -4.47
CA GLY A 236 6.53 -15.49 -5.03
C GLY A 236 8.04 -15.54 -4.89
N GLU A 237 8.70 -14.39 -4.75
CA GLU A 237 10.15 -14.31 -4.73
C GLU A 237 10.68 -13.85 -3.36
N GLU A 238 11.84 -14.38 -2.95
CA GLU A 238 12.43 -14.07 -1.64
C GLU A 238 12.75 -12.58 -1.48
N GLY A 239 13.26 -11.93 -2.53
CA GLY A 239 13.55 -10.49 -2.53
C GLY A 239 12.31 -9.63 -2.37
N GLY A 240 11.22 -9.97 -3.06
CA GLY A 240 9.94 -9.28 -2.95
C GLY A 240 9.31 -9.43 -1.57
N TYR A 241 9.47 -10.61 -0.99
CA TYR A 241 9.03 -10.87 0.37
C TYR A 241 9.79 -10.00 1.39
N GLN A 242 11.11 -9.89 1.27
CA GLN A 242 11.91 -9.03 2.16
C GLN A 242 11.50 -7.57 2.05
N GLU A 243 11.31 -7.06 0.83
CA GLU A 243 10.82 -5.71 0.58
C GLU A 243 9.47 -5.45 1.23
N MET A 244 8.53 -6.40 1.11
CA MET A 244 7.22 -6.29 1.73
C MET A 244 7.31 -6.25 3.27
N CYS A 245 8.17 -7.06 3.88
CA CYS A 245 8.38 -7.05 5.33
C CYS A 245 8.96 -5.72 5.81
N GLU A 246 10.00 -5.20 5.15
CA GLU A 246 10.68 -3.96 5.53
C GLU A 246 9.71 -2.76 5.48
N ILE A 247 8.94 -2.63 4.40
CA ILE A 247 7.99 -1.53 4.23
C ILE A 247 6.83 -1.69 5.23
N SER A 248 6.32 -2.91 5.43
CA SER A 248 5.25 -3.17 6.40
C SER A 248 5.67 -2.84 7.82
N GLU A 249 6.90 -3.18 8.22
CA GLU A 249 7.46 -2.85 9.53
C GLU A 249 7.66 -1.34 9.70
N LYS A 250 8.03 -0.64 8.64
CA LYS A 250 8.14 0.83 8.63
C LYS A 250 6.77 1.47 8.86
N ILE A 251 5.76 1.09 8.08
CA ILE A 251 4.38 1.61 8.19
C ILE A 251 3.82 1.34 9.59
N TYR A 252 4.02 0.14 10.14
CA TYR A 252 3.57 -0.22 11.47
C TYR A 252 4.23 0.64 12.55
N ARG A 253 5.53 0.87 12.47
CA ARG A 253 6.29 1.69 13.42
C ARG A 253 5.82 3.15 13.39
N GLU A 254 5.71 3.74 12.21
CA GLU A 254 5.21 5.11 12.03
C GLU A 254 3.80 5.27 12.60
N GLY A 255 2.90 4.32 12.34
CA GLY A 255 1.55 4.32 12.90
C GLY A 255 1.51 4.19 14.43
N MET A 256 2.43 3.44 15.03
CA MET A 256 2.57 3.36 16.49
C MET A 256 3.08 4.67 17.10
N GLU A 257 4.10 5.28 16.50
CA GLU A 257 4.67 6.56 16.95
C GLU A 257 3.60 7.66 16.93
N ASP A 258 2.79 7.70 15.87
CA ASP A 258 1.66 8.64 15.74
C ASP A 258 0.58 8.39 16.79
N GLY A 259 0.21 7.13 17.01
CA GLY A 259 -0.78 6.78 18.03
C GLY A 259 -0.33 7.18 19.44
N ILE A 260 0.96 7.03 19.74
CA ILE A 260 1.54 7.48 21.02
C ILE A 260 1.53 9.02 21.11
N ALA A 261 1.95 9.71 20.03
CA ALA A 261 1.97 11.18 20.01
C ALA A 261 0.57 11.78 20.21
N GLN A 262 -0.44 11.25 19.50
CA GLN A 262 -1.84 11.65 19.67
C GLN A 262 -2.39 11.32 21.06
N GLY A 263 -2.03 10.16 21.62
CA GLY A 263 -2.42 9.77 22.98
C GLY A 263 -1.83 10.69 24.05
N ILE A 264 -0.59 11.14 23.89
CA ILE A 264 0.06 12.12 24.77
C ILE A 264 -0.66 13.47 24.66
N GLU A 265 -0.92 13.95 23.45
CA GLU A 265 -1.60 15.23 23.21
C GLU A 265 -3.01 15.26 23.83
N GLN A 266 -3.78 14.19 23.69
CA GLN A 266 -5.10 14.03 24.29
C GLN A 266 -5.06 13.81 25.81
N GLY A 267 -3.99 13.23 26.34
CA GLY A 267 -3.80 12.98 27.78
C GLY A 267 -3.27 14.20 28.56
N ILE A 268 -2.80 15.24 27.87
CA ILE A 268 -2.35 16.50 28.47
C ILE A 268 -3.47 17.56 28.51
N ALA A 269 -4.55 17.36 27.77
CA ALA A 269 -5.74 18.20 27.74
C ALA A 269 -6.77 17.73 28.79
#